data_9495147d59f462f4e6b71d3c76a578d1
#
_entry.id   9495147d59f462f4e6b71d3c76a578d1
#
_cell.length_a   1.000
_cell.length_b   1.000
_cell.length_c   1.000
_cell.angle_alpha   90.00
_cell.angle_beta   90.00
_cell.angle_gamma   90.00
#
_symmetry.space_group_name_H-M   'P 1'
#
loop_
_entity.id
_entity.type
_entity.pdbx_description
1 polymer ?
#
loop_
_entity_poly.entity_id
_entity_poly.type
_entity_poly.pdbx_seq_one_letter_code
_entity_poly.pdbx_strand_id
1 'polypeptide(L)'
;MDLRFLLIISGIIGSLAILSIIITIDVKLKVKKGIAMLRDLSFDKTPLYSIEHSLASCPKPVKIYLEHALALQNKMIHFASLKQIGEFRTSIDGEWSPMRADGHFLATKPGFIWKSRFGSGFIPTKTAWLELLDGKGFGSVKFLGLFTILNPSGYEADISLLSRYLMESIWFPTALLPSNYLSWKAVDDMNAIATLSYGTQHVSAQFTFNENGDIAYITSHDKYRDFKGSFEKEQFTLHCKNYQVFQHIRIPSEVEFVWNLEKQDFSYGKFKITSLTYEF
;
A
#
# COMPACT_ATOMS: atom_id res chain seq x y z
N MET A 1 7.63 -45.14 22.36
CA MET A 1 8.06 -43.75 22.53
C MET A 1 7.86 -43.37 23.98
N ASP A 2 8.90 -42.91 24.68
CA ASP A 2 8.89 -42.67 26.12
C ASP A 2 7.85 -41.56 26.49
N LEU A 3 6.99 -41.83 27.48
CA LEU A 3 5.97 -40.87 27.97
C LEU A 3 6.61 -39.53 28.38
N ARG A 4 7.81 -39.56 28.94
CA ARG A 4 8.59 -38.36 29.31
C ARG A 4 8.94 -37.53 28.09
N PHE A 5 9.31 -38.16 26.99
CA PHE A 5 9.63 -37.50 25.73
C PHE A 5 8.38 -36.80 25.13
N LEU A 6 7.21 -37.46 25.19
CA LEU A 6 5.95 -36.85 24.75
C LEU A 6 5.54 -35.65 25.60
N LEU A 7 5.73 -35.71 26.91
CA LEU A 7 5.43 -34.62 27.84
C LEU A 7 6.36 -33.41 27.59
N ILE A 8 7.65 -33.66 27.31
CA ILE A 8 8.59 -32.57 26.96
C ILE A 8 8.19 -31.91 25.64
N ILE A 9 7.88 -32.67 24.60
CA ILE A 9 7.44 -32.13 23.31
C ILE A 9 6.16 -31.34 23.46
N SER A 10 5.16 -31.87 24.18
CA SER A 10 3.90 -31.15 24.40
C SER A 10 4.10 -29.84 25.18
N GLY A 11 5.01 -29.83 26.16
CA GLY A 11 5.39 -28.63 26.89
C GLY A 11 6.07 -27.57 26.00
N ILE A 12 6.96 -27.99 25.10
CA ILE A 12 7.61 -27.09 24.13
C ILE A 12 6.57 -26.51 23.16
N ILE A 13 5.69 -27.34 22.58
CA ILE A 13 4.63 -26.89 21.68
C ILE A 13 3.70 -25.90 22.38
N GLY A 14 3.30 -26.21 23.62
CA GLY A 14 2.47 -25.33 24.43
C GLY A 14 3.13 -23.97 24.69
N SER A 15 4.42 -23.97 25.03
CA SER A 15 5.18 -22.74 25.26
C SER A 15 5.31 -21.89 23.99
N LEU A 16 5.56 -22.52 22.85
CA LEU A 16 5.63 -21.82 21.56
C LEU A 16 4.25 -21.24 21.15
N ALA A 17 3.17 -21.97 21.43
CA ALA A 17 1.82 -21.47 21.17
C ALA A 17 1.50 -20.24 22.03
N ILE A 18 1.81 -20.28 23.33
CA ILE A 18 1.62 -19.13 24.25
C ILE A 18 2.47 -17.93 23.77
N LEU A 19 3.72 -18.16 23.44
CA LEU A 19 4.61 -17.10 22.93
C LEU A 19 4.06 -16.48 21.64
N SER A 20 3.55 -17.30 20.72
CA SER A 20 2.90 -16.82 19.48
C SER A 20 1.67 -15.96 19.76
N ILE A 21 0.85 -16.34 20.75
CA ILE A 21 -0.31 -15.55 21.16
C ILE A 21 0.13 -14.20 21.72
N ILE A 22 1.11 -14.18 22.62
CA ILE A 22 1.63 -12.93 23.23
C ILE A 22 2.17 -11.99 22.14
N ILE A 23 2.99 -12.49 21.23
CA ILE A 23 3.54 -11.69 20.12
C ILE A 23 2.41 -11.17 19.21
N THR A 24 1.40 -12.00 18.93
CA THR A 24 0.28 -11.58 18.10
C THR A 24 -0.54 -10.47 18.76
N ILE A 25 -0.74 -10.52 20.07
CA ILE A 25 -1.42 -9.48 20.85
C ILE A 25 -0.59 -8.19 20.82
N ASP A 26 0.71 -8.25 21.10
CA ASP A 26 1.60 -7.08 21.06
C ASP A 26 1.57 -6.38 19.70
N VAL A 27 1.68 -7.15 18.60
CA VAL A 27 1.58 -6.59 17.23
C VAL A 27 0.21 -5.97 16.99
N LYS A 28 -0.89 -6.60 17.43
CA LYS A 28 -2.22 -6.01 17.30
C LYS A 28 -2.35 -4.68 18.04
N LEU A 29 -1.80 -4.58 19.25
CA LEU A 29 -1.82 -3.36 20.05
C LEU A 29 -0.98 -2.25 19.40
N LYS A 30 0.21 -2.57 18.90
CA LYS A 30 1.06 -1.62 18.16
C LYS A 30 0.36 -1.10 16.91
N VAL A 31 -0.22 -1.98 16.10
CA VAL A 31 -0.98 -1.59 14.90
C VAL A 31 -2.18 -0.72 15.28
N LYS A 32 -2.95 -1.09 16.32
CA LYS A 32 -4.10 -0.29 16.78
C LYS A 32 -3.66 1.11 17.23
N LYS A 33 -2.54 1.20 17.97
CA LYS A 33 -1.97 2.49 18.39
C LYS A 33 -1.51 3.30 17.19
N GLY A 34 -0.83 2.69 16.23
CA GLY A 34 -0.37 3.35 15.00
C GLY A 34 -1.55 3.87 14.17
N ILE A 35 -2.65 3.09 14.03
CA ILE A 35 -3.85 3.53 13.31
C ILE A 35 -4.50 4.72 14.03
N ALA A 36 -4.59 4.71 15.36
CA ALA A 36 -5.11 5.83 16.12
C ALA A 36 -4.26 7.09 15.90
N MET A 37 -2.94 6.96 16.01
CA MET A 37 -2.00 8.06 15.73
C MET A 37 -2.13 8.56 14.29
N LEU A 38 -2.21 7.66 13.31
CA LEU A 38 -2.41 8.02 11.91
C LEU A 38 -3.73 8.80 11.72
N ARG A 39 -4.81 8.35 12.38
CA ARG A 39 -6.11 9.03 12.32
C ARG A 39 -6.06 10.41 12.99
N ASP A 40 -5.39 10.56 14.12
CA ASP A 40 -5.22 11.87 14.78
C ASP A 40 -4.47 12.85 13.87
N LEU A 41 -3.48 12.38 13.11
CA LEU A 41 -2.76 13.17 12.11
C LEU A 41 -3.65 13.60 10.92
N SER A 42 -4.79 12.95 10.66
CA SER A 42 -5.71 13.31 9.58
C SER A 42 -6.46 14.62 9.86
N PHE A 43 -6.59 15.01 11.12
CA PHE A 43 -7.25 16.24 11.56
C PHE A 43 -6.32 17.45 11.60
N ASP A 44 -5.05 17.28 11.25
CA ASP A 44 -4.08 18.38 11.16
C ASP A 44 -4.55 19.38 10.09
N LYS A 45 -4.77 20.64 10.52
CA LYS A 45 -5.42 21.70 9.73
C LYS A 45 -4.48 22.21 8.61
N THR A 46 -4.20 21.39 7.64
CA THR A 46 -3.59 21.87 6.39
C THR A 46 -4.68 22.63 5.63
N PRO A 47 -4.42 23.86 5.10
CA PRO A 47 -5.39 24.55 4.28
C PRO A 47 -5.73 23.69 3.07
N LEU A 48 -6.91 23.11 3.07
CA LEU A 48 -7.42 22.33 1.94
C LEU A 48 -7.95 23.32 0.91
N TYR A 49 -7.28 23.41 -0.22
CA TYR A 49 -7.87 24.07 -1.40
C TYR A 49 -9.15 23.32 -1.79
N SER A 50 -10.11 24.03 -2.38
CA SER A 50 -11.29 23.35 -2.94
C SER A 50 -10.85 22.37 -4.04
N ILE A 51 -11.58 21.27 -4.20
CA ILE A 51 -11.32 20.27 -5.25
C ILE A 51 -11.28 20.97 -6.62
N GLU A 52 -12.24 21.88 -6.90
CA GLU A 52 -12.32 22.63 -8.16
C GLU A 52 -11.07 23.46 -8.44
N HIS A 53 -10.55 24.17 -7.43
CA HIS A 53 -9.34 24.97 -7.59
C HIS A 53 -8.13 24.08 -7.91
N SER A 54 -8.00 22.96 -7.23
CA SER A 54 -6.90 22.01 -7.45
C SER A 54 -6.98 21.33 -8.82
N LEU A 55 -8.18 20.98 -9.30
CA LEU A 55 -8.41 20.42 -10.63
C LEU A 55 -7.99 21.34 -11.77
N ALA A 56 -8.11 22.67 -11.57
CA ALA A 56 -7.74 23.65 -12.60
C ALA A 56 -6.23 23.63 -12.92
N SER A 57 -5.37 23.19 -11.99
CA SER A 57 -3.92 23.11 -12.15
C SER A 57 -3.43 21.73 -12.60
N CYS A 58 -4.33 20.74 -12.76
CA CYS A 58 -3.96 19.40 -13.20
C CYS A 58 -3.69 19.35 -14.73
N PRO A 59 -2.75 18.51 -15.18
CA PRO A 59 -2.67 18.12 -16.59
C PRO A 59 -3.99 17.52 -17.08
N LYS A 60 -4.28 17.68 -18.36
CA LYS A 60 -5.54 17.22 -18.98
C LYS A 60 -5.96 15.78 -18.61
N PRO A 61 -5.09 14.74 -18.78
CA PRO A 61 -5.51 13.38 -18.46
C PRO A 61 -5.77 13.17 -16.96
N VAL A 62 -5.01 13.82 -16.09
CA VAL A 62 -5.20 13.78 -14.63
C VAL A 62 -6.52 14.43 -14.23
N LYS A 63 -6.83 15.59 -14.84
CA LYS A 63 -8.08 16.31 -14.60
C LYS A 63 -9.29 15.43 -14.97
N ILE A 64 -9.28 14.83 -16.17
CA ILE A 64 -10.36 13.94 -16.63
C ILE A 64 -10.56 12.78 -15.64
N TYR A 65 -9.47 12.12 -15.24
CA TYR A 65 -9.53 11.03 -14.26
C TYR A 65 -10.15 11.47 -12.93
N LEU A 66 -9.66 12.58 -12.36
CA LEU A 66 -10.14 13.07 -11.06
C LEU A 66 -11.59 13.57 -11.12
N GLU A 67 -12.01 14.19 -12.22
CA GLU A 67 -13.41 14.55 -12.46
C GLU A 67 -14.30 13.31 -12.48
N HIS A 68 -13.90 12.22 -13.14
CA HIS A 68 -14.63 10.95 -13.13
C HIS A 68 -14.62 10.27 -11.75
N ALA A 69 -13.47 10.24 -11.09
CA ALA A 69 -13.30 9.59 -9.79
C ALA A 69 -14.10 10.28 -8.68
N LEU A 70 -14.20 11.60 -8.73
CA LEU A 70 -14.82 12.46 -7.71
C LEU A 70 -16.18 13.05 -8.13
N ALA A 71 -16.76 12.61 -9.26
CA ALA A 71 -17.98 13.17 -9.84
C ALA A 71 -19.17 13.29 -8.86
N LEU A 72 -19.27 12.37 -7.90
CA LEU A 72 -20.33 12.31 -6.90
C LEU A 72 -19.89 12.77 -5.50
N GLN A 73 -18.66 13.31 -5.40
CA GLN A 73 -18.07 13.69 -4.11
C GLN A 73 -17.38 15.05 -4.19
N ASN A 74 -17.81 15.97 -3.33
CA ASN A 74 -17.28 17.33 -3.24
C ASN A 74 -16.48 17.60 -1.95
N LYS A 75 -16.23 16.55 -1.14
CA LYS A 75 -15.46 16.66 0.10
C LYS A 75 -14.11 16.00 -0.04
N MET A 76 -13.12 16.58 0.61
CA MET A 76 -11.78 15.99 0.70
C MET A 76 -11.81 14.77 1.60
N ILE A 77 -11.16 13.69 1.14
CA ILE A 77 -10.90 12.54 1.98
C ILE A 77 -9.77 12.91 2.95
N HIS A 78 -9.99 12.67 4.24
CA HIS A 78 -8.95 12.82 5.25
C HIS A 78 -8.27 11.49 5.55
N PHE A 79 -9.07 10.42 5.64
CA PHE A 79 -8.58 9.09 5.97
C PHE A 79 -9.33 8.02 5.17
N ALA A 80 -8.61 6.99 4.73
CA ALA A 80 -9.18 5.85 4.04
C ALA A 80 -8.82 4.55 4.75
N SER A 81 -9.83 3.68 4.94
CA SER A 81 -9.63 2.33 5.46
C SER A 81 -10.16 1.32 4.46
N LEU A 82 -9.35 0.34 4.09
CA LEU A 82 -9.72 -0.65 3.09
C LEU A 82 -9.38 -2.07 3.52
N LYS A 83 -10.13 -3.02 2.97
CA LYS A 83 -9.86 -4.45 3.08
C LYS A 83 -9.58 -5.02 1.70
N GLN A 84 -8.59 -5.87 1.64
CA GLN A 84 -8.15 -6.52 0.41
C GLN A 84 -8.12 -8.03 0.57
N ILE A 85 -8.48 -8.72 -0.49
CA ILE A 85 -8.17 -10.12 -0.71
C ILE A 85 -7.31 -10.22 -1.96
N GLY A 86 -6.61 -11.33 -2.12
CA GLY A 86 -5.82 -11.54 -3.31
C GLY A 86 -4.88 -12.72 -3.17
N GLU A 87 -3.88 -12.70 -4.00
CA GLU A 87 -2.83 -13.71 -4.03
C GLU A 87 -1.46 -13.05 -4.19
N PHE A 88 -0.45 -13.69 -3.68
CA PHE A 88 0.92 -13.20 -3.65
C PHE A 88 1.89 -14.37 -3.86
N ARG A 89 2.98 -14.12 -4.57
CA ARG A 89 4.11 -15.06 -4.71
C ARG A 89 5.45 -14.36 -4.50
N THR A 90 6.45 -15.10 -4.05
CA THR A 90 7.76 -14.56 -3.67
C THR A 90 8.84 -14.76 -4.72
N SER A 91 8.57 -15.58 -5.73
CA SER A 91 9.47 -15.83 -6.86
C SER A 91 8.67 -16.01 -8.15
N ILE A 92 9.35 -15.88 -9.28
CA ILE A 92 8.74 -15.97 -10.62
C ILE A 92 8.01 -17.31 -10.81
N ASP A 93 8.67 -18.40 -10.44
CA ASP A 93 8.13 -19.76 -10.55
C ASP A 93 7.43 -20.23 -9.26
N GLY A 94 7.25 -19.31 -8.29
CA GLY A 94 6.61 -19.61 -7.03
C GLY A 94 5.10 -19.76 -7.14
N GLU A 95 4.52 -20.61 -6.29
CA GLU A 95 3.08 -20.76 -6.19
C GLU A 95 2.42 -19.51 -5.62
N TRP A 96 1.21 -19.22 -6.11
CA TRP A 96 0.38 -18.16 -5.58
C TRP A 96 -0.19 -18.56 -4.21
N SER A 97 0.03 -17.72 -3.23
CA SER A 97 -0.49 -17.89 -1.86
C SER A 97 -1.62 -16.90 -1.62
N PRO A 98 -2.79 -17.34 -1.16
CA PRO A 98 -3.89 -16.43 -0.84
C PRO A 98 -3.48 -15.44 0.25
N MET A 99 -4.00 -14.20 0.12
CA MET A 99 -3.68 -13.09 1.01
C MET A 99 -4.96 -12.34 1.41
N ARG A 100 -4.96 -11.84 2.64
CA ARG A 100 -5.94 -10.87 3.14
C ARG A 100 -5.20 -9.74 3.81
N ALA A 101 -5.62 -8.50 3.56
CA ALA A 101 -4.99 -7.33 4.16
C ALA A 101 -6.02 -6.29 4.61
N ASP A 102 -5.59 -5.50 5.60
CA ASP A 102 -6.23 -4.27 6.04
C ASP A 102 -5.24 -3.13 5.81
N GLY A 103 -5.69 -2.07 5.13
CA GLY A 103 -4.92 -0.86 4.85
C GLY A 103 -5.59 0.37 5.44
N HIS A 104 -4.80 1.29 5.99
CA HIS A 104 -5.23 2.56 6.58
C HIS A 104 -4.32 3.65 6.06
N PHE A 105 -4.88 4.67 5.43
CA PHE A 105 -4.14 5.69 4.69
C PHE A 105 -4.58 7.09 5.11
N LEU A 106 -3.63 7.99 5.28
CA LEU A 106 -3.89 9.43 5.27
C LEU A 106 -4.05 9.88 3.81
N ALA A 107 -5.07 10.69 3.52
CA ALA A 107 -5.22 11.28 2.20
C ALA A 107 -4.73 12.74 2.14
N THR A 108 -4.46 13.37 3.29
CA THR A 108 -4.02 14.75 3.41
C THR A 108 -2.50 14.94 3.35
N LYS A 109 -1.75 13.92 3.73
CA LYS A 109 -0.28 13.86 3.67
C LYS A 109 0.20 12.41 3.57
N PRO A 110 1.44 12.14 3.11
CA PRO A 110 1.96 10.79 3.03
C PRO A 110 1.98 10.07 4.39
N GLY A 111 1.26 8.96 4.45
CA GLY A 111 1.22 8.13 5.65
C GLY A 111 0.25 6.96 5.51
N PHE A 112 0.67 5.77 5.92
CA PHE A 112 -0.20 4.59 5.94
C PHE A 112 0.29 3.51 6.90
N ILE A 113 -0.63 2.62 7.25
CA ILE A 113 -0.36 1.34 7.89
C ILE A 113 -1.08 0.27 7.07
N TRP A 114 -0.34 -0.76 6.68
CA TRP A 114 -0.86 -1.90 5.95
C TRP A 114 -0.44 -3.19 6.63
N LYS A 115 -1.40 -4.07 6.88
CA LYS A 115 -1.18 -5.36 7.53
C LYS A 115 -1.80 -6.47 6.70
N SER A 116 -1.05 -7.54 6.48
CA SER A 116 -1.53 -8.69 5.71
C SER A 116 -1.24 -10.02 6.39
N ARG A 117 -2.01 -11.02 5.97
CA ARG A 117 -1.87 -12.42 6.35
C ARG A 117 -1.90 -13.26 5.08
N PHE A 118 -0.97 -14.21 4.98
CA PHE A 118 -0.79 -15.09 3.85
C PHE A 118 -1.08 -16.54 4.23
N GLY A 119 -1.63 -17.29 3.29
CA GLY A 119 -2.02 -18.69 3.44
C GLY A 119 -3.52 -18.89 3.60
N SER A 120 -3.99 -20.07 3.24
CA SER A 120 -5.41 -20.47 3.26
C SER A 120 -5.89 -21.04 4.61
N GLY A 121 -4.95 -21.37 5.51
CA GLY A 121 -5.27 -22.00 6.79
C GLY A 121 -5.78 -21.03 7.84
N PHE A 122 -6.31 -21.60 8.95
CA PHE A 122 -6.72 -20.82 10.11
C PHE A 122 -5.54 -20.07 10.76
N ILE A 123 -4.35 -20.67 10.73
CA ILE A 123 -3.09 -20.04 11.13
C ILE A 123 -2.38 -19.54 9.87
N PRO A 124 -2.13 -18.22 9.72
CA PRO A 124 -1.41 -17.69 8.58
C PRO A 124 0.05 -18.20 8.57
N THR A 125 0.53 -18.63 7.42
CA THR A 125 1.93 -19.04 7.25
C THR A 125 2.89 -17.86 7.37
N LYS A 126 2.47 -16.70 6.89
CA LYS A 126 3.21 -15.44 7.00
C LYS A 126 2.29 -14.29 7.37
N THR A 127 2.84 -13.31 8.07
CA THR A 127 2.20 -12.02 8.32
C THR A 127 3.15 -10.91 7.90
N ALA A 128 2.62 -9.84 7.31
CA ALA A 128 3.41 -8.65 7.01
C ALA A 128 2.74 -7.42 7.62
N TRP A 129 3.57 -6.48 8.07
CA TRP A 129 3.19 -5.15 8.50
C TRP A 129 4.11 -4.16 7.81
N LEU A 130 3.52 -3.17 7.15
CA LEU A 130 4.22 -2.05 6.52
C LEU A 130 3.64 -0.76 7.05
N GLU A 131 4.49 0.21 7.31
CA GLU A 131 4.14 1.50 7.88
C GLU A 131 4.98 2.60 7.25
N LEU A 132 4.33 3.69 6.88
CA LEU A 132 4.96 4.96 6.52
C LEU A 132 4.39 6.03 7.43
N LEU A 133 5.21 6.60 8.31
CA LEU A 133 4.84 7.68 9.21
C LEU A 133 5.93 8.75 9.20
N ASP A 134 5.53 10.00 9.02
CA ASP A 134 6.44 11.15 8.97
C ASP A 134 7.68 10.94 8.07
N GLY A 135 7.46 10.34 6.90
CA GLY A 135 8.50 10.02 5.92
C GLY A 135 9.39 8.84 6.30
N LYS A 136 9.13 8.16 7.41
CA LYS A 136 9.87 6.97 7.84
C LYS A 136 9.13 5.71 7.49
N GLY A 137 9.79 4.87 6.69
CA GLY A 137 9.30 3.58 6.25
C GLY A 137 9.77 2.45 7.17
N PHE A 138 8.84 1.61 7.58
CA PHE A 138 9.12 0.41 8.35
C PHE A 138 8.36 -0.77 7.77
N GLY A 139 9.00 -1.94 7.79
CA GLY A 139 8.35 -3.20 7.42
C GLY A 139 8.72 -4.31 8.39
N SER A 140 7.84 -5.29 8.51
CA SER A 140 8.13 -6.53 9.24
C SER A 140 7.36 -7.68 8.60
N VAL A 141 8.08 -8.71 8.19
CA VAL A 141 7.49 -9.95 7.70
C VAL A 141 7.89 -11.08 8.64
N LYS A 142 6.89 -11.81 9.14
CA LYS A 142 7.10 -12.91 10.08
C LYS A 142 6.53 -14.22 9.54
N PHE A 143 7.26 -15.32 9.76
CA PHE A 143 6.80 -16.69 9.53
C PHE A 143 6.12 -17.20 10.79
N LEU A 144 4.93 -17.77 10.66
CA LEU A 144 4.07 -18.26 11.77
C LEU A 144 3.84 -17.24 12.90
N GLY A 145 4.01 -15.94 12.61
CA GLY A 145 3.93 -14.87 13.60
C GLY A 145 5.12 -14.79 14.59
N LEU A 146 6.07 -15.72 14.53
CA LEU A 146 7.18 -15.87 15.48
C LEU A 146 8.52 -15.39 14.91
N PHE A 147 8.88 -15.91 13.75
CA PHE A 147 10.22 -15.73 13.19
C PHE A 147 10.21 -14.55 12.21
N THR A 148 10.98 -13.51 12.49
CA THR A 148 11.16 -12.39 11.55
C THR A 148 11.97 -12.85 10.36
N ILE A 149 11.38 -12.76 9.16
CA ILE A 149 12.02 -13.10 7.89
C ILE A 149 12.66 -11.85 7.29
N LEU A 150 11.95 -10.72 7.37
CA LEU A 150 12.35 -9.45 6.76
C LEU A 150 11.93 -8.30 7.66
N ASN A 151 12.80 -7.32 7.81
CA ASN A 151 12.54 -6.14 8.63
C ASN A 151 13.14 -4.88 7.98
N PRO A 152 12.64 -4.47 6.78
CA PRO A 152 13.18 -3.32 6.07
C PRO A 152 12.97 -2.04 6.85
N SER A 153 14.02 -1.23 6.92
CA SER A 153 14.05 0.10 7.51
C SER A 153 15.19 0.90 6.88
N GLY A 154 15.25 2.20 7.13
CA GLY A 154 16.26 3.09 6.56
C GLY A 154 15.81 3.69 5.22
N TYR A 155 16.77 4.32 4.51
CA TYR A 155 16.48 5.14 3.32
C TYR A 155 15.72 4.39 2.23
N GLU A 156 16.13 3.16 1.92
CA GLU A 156 15.52 2.33 0.87
C GLU A 156 14.07 1.97 1.21
N ALA A 157 13.79 1.70 2.48
CA ALA A 157 12.43 1.44 2.96
C ALA A 157 11.59 2.73 2.93
N ASP A 158 12.15 3.85 3.36
CA ASP A 158 11.51 5.18 3.34
C ASP A 158 11.04 5.50 1.91
N ILE A 159 11.94 5.43 0.92
CA ILE A 159 11.66 5.72 -0.49
C ILE A 159 10.67 4.69 -1.09
N SER A 160 10.87 3.41 -0.85
CA SER A 160 9.99 2.36 -1.39
C SER A 160 8.55 2.48 -0.87
N LEU A 161 8.36 2.84 0.40
CA LEU A 161 7.04 2.99 0.98
C LEU A 161 6.40 4.34 0.63
N LEU A 162 7.20 5.40 0.43
CA LEU A 162 6.72 6.66 -0.12
C LEU A 162 6.24 6.50 -1.58
N SER A 163 7.01 5.76 -2.41
CA SER A 163 6.60 5.40 -3.79
C SER A 163 5.33 4.54 -3.78
N ARG A 164 5.23 3.58 -2.86
CA ARG A 164 4.01 2.78 -2.68
C ARG A 164 2.80 3.65 -2.35
N TYR A 165 2.93 4.58 -1.41
CA TYR A 165 1.86 5.50 -1.06
C TYR A 165 1.38 6.29 -2.28
N LEU A 166 2.30 6.85 -3.08
CA LEU A 166 1.96 7.58 -4.30
C LEU A 166 1.15 6.72 -5.28
N MET A 167 1.60 5.49 -5.53
CA MET A 167 0.93 4.60 -6.49
C MET A 167 -0.43 4.10 -5.97
N GLU A 168 -0.56 3.86 -4.66
CA GLU A 168 -1.78 3.39 -4.02
C GLU A 168 -2.79 4.52 -3.71
N SER A 169 -2.41 5.80 -3.94
CA SER A 169 -3.32 6.97 -3.81
C SER A 169 -4.52 6.91 -4.77
N ILE A 170 -4.50 6.03 -5.75
CA ILE A 170 -5.66 5.71 -6.60
C ILE A 170 -6.90 5.25 -5.82
N TRP A 171 -6.73 4.73 -4.61
CA TRP A 171 -7.83 4.28 -3.76
C TRP A 171 -8.42 5.39 -2.89
N PHE A 172 -7.75 6.55 -2.81
CA PHE A 172 -8.22 7.74 -2.12
C PHE A 172 -7.86 8.99 -2.93
N PRO A 173 -8.51 9.17 -4.10
CA PRO A 173 -8.03 10.02 -5.20
C PRO A 173 -7.91 11.51 -4.89
N THR A 174 -8.47 12.02 -3.78
CA THR A 174 -8.21 13.41 -3.37
C THR A 174 -6.73 13.62 -2.97
N ALA A 175 -5.98 12.57 -2.63
CA ALA A 175 -4.53 12.64 -2.42
C ALA A 175 -3.74 12.84 -3.73
N LEU A 176 -4.38 12.64 -4.89
CA LEU A 176 -3.80 12.90 -6.21
C LEU A 176 -4.03 14.35 -6.68
N LEU A 177 -4.77 15.15 -5.93
CA LEU A 177 -4.89 16.59 -6.21
C LEU A 177 -3.55 17.29 -5.93
N PRO A 178 -3.14 18.27 -6.74
CA PRO A 178 -1.97 19.10 -6.47
C PRO A 178 -2.02 19.69 -5.06
N SER A 179 -0.90 19.64 -4.37
CA SER A 179 -0.78 20.06 -2.97
C SER A 179 0.66 20.45 -2.64
N ASN A 180 0.95 20.81 -1.39
CA ASN A 180 2.32 21.02 -0.92
C ASN A 180 3.21 19.77 -1.03
N TYR A 181 2.61 18.59 -1.16
CA TYR A 181 3.32 17.31 -1.25
C TYR A 181 3.35 16.76 -2.67
N LEU A 182 2.34 17.04 -3.49
CA LEU A 182 2.16 16.44 -4.80
C LEU A 182 2.12 17.50 -5.92
N SER A 183 2.94 17.29 -6.93
CA SER A 183 2.92 18.06 -8.16
C SER A 183 2.80 17.13 -9.38
N TRP A 184 2.25 17.68 -10.47
CA TRP A 184 2.07 16.99 -11.73
C TRP A 184 2.81 17.68 -12.86
N LYS A 185 3.38 16.87 -13.77
CA LYS A 185 3.94 17.32 -15.04
C LYS A 185 3.26 16.56 -16.18
N ALA A 186 2.70 17.29 -17.14
CA ALA A 186 2.18 16.70 -18.37
C ALA A 186 3.32 16.06 -19.18
N VAL A 187 3.05 14.88 -19.73
CA VAL A 187 3.92 14.22 -20.72
C VAL A 187 3.27 14.29 -22.10
N ASP A 188 2.04 13.80 -22.21
CA ASP A 188 1.20 13.85 -23.41
C ASP A 188 -0.30 13.75 -23.03
N ASP A 189 -1.17 13.50 -24.01
CA ASP A 189 -2.63 13.41 -23.78
C ASP A 189 -3.07 12.20 -22.93
N MET A 190 -2.22 11.17 -22.79
CA MET A 190 -2.50 9.94 -22.07
C MET A 190 -1.56 9.69 -20.90
N ASN A 191 -0.55 10.53 -20.70
CA ASN A 191 0.47 10.31 -19.70
C ASN A 191 0.78 11.59 -18.91
N ALA A 192 0.96 11.43 -17.60
CA ALA A 192 1.44 12.48 -16.71
C ALA A 192 2.34 11.90 -15.63
N ILE A 193 3.32 12.66 -15.18
CA ILE A 193 4.22 12.29 -14.08
C ILE A 193 3.78 13.00 -12.81
N ALA A 194 3.50 12.22 -11.75
CA ALA A 194 3.35 12.72 -10.41
C ALA A 194 4.68 12.70 -9.68
N THR A 195 5.01 13.78 -8.96
CA THR A 195 6.13 13.82 -8.03
C THR A 195 5.60 14.11 -6.64
N LEU A 196 5.86 13.18 -5.71
CA LEU A 196 5.52 13.28 -4.30
C LEU A 196 6.77 13.62 -3.50
N SER A 197 6.69 14.69 -2.72
CA SER A 197 7.77 15.21 -1.89
C SER A 197 7.36 15.21 -0.43
N TYR A 198 8.21 14.67 0.45
CA TYR A 198 8.00 14.71 1.89
C TYR A 198 9.32 14.90 2.63
N GLY A 199 9.48 16.06 3.28
CA GLY A 199 10.79 16.47 3.82
C GLY A 199 11.84 16.57 2.70
N THR A 200 12.93 15.84 2.83
CA THR A 200 14.01 15.77 1.83
C THR A 200 13.85 14.62 0.83
N GLN A 201 12.78 13.84 0.96
CA GLN A 201 12.54 12.66 0.12
C GLN A 201 11.63 13.02 -1.05
N HIS A 202 11.93 12.48 -2.23
CA HIS A 202 11.16 12.66 -3.45
C HIS A 202 11.01 11.32 -4.17
N VAL A 203 9.82 11.05 -4.65
CA VAL A 203 9.52 9.89 -5.51
C VAL A 203 8.65 10.34 -6.68
N SER A 204 8.80 9.66 -7.81
CA SER A 204 8.00 9.97 -9.00
C SER A 204 7.40 8.71 -9.59
N ALA A 205 6.23 8.87 -10.20
CA ALA A 205 5.57 7.81 -10.94
C ALA A 205 4.88 8.39 -12.18
N GLN A 206 4.96 7.67 -13.28
CA GLN A 206 4.20 7.99 -14.49
C GLN A 206 2.86 7.27 -14.42
N PHE A 207 1.80 8.03 -14.57
CA PHE A 207 0.43 7.56 -14.67
C PHE A 207 0.05 7.53 -16.15
N THR A 208 -0.38 6.36 -16.63
CA THR A 208 -0.88 6.16 -17.99
C THR A 208 -2.38 5.94 -17.93
N PHE A 209 -3.10 6.74 -18.70
CA PHE A 209 -4.55 6.75 -18.76
C PHE A 209 -5.03 6.04 -20.06
N ASN A 210 -6.22 5.47 -20.02
CA ASN A 210 -6.87 4.90 -21.21
C ASN A 210 -7.85 5.91 -21.84
N GLU A 211 -8.43 5.53 -22.98
CA GLU A 211 -9.39 6.37 -23.72
C GLU A 211 -10.65 6.74 -22.91
N ASN A 212 -10.98 5.97 -21.87
CA ASN A 212 -12.10 6.27 -20.99
C ASN A 212 -11.74 7.27 -19.87
N GLY A 213 -10.48 7.74 -19.82
CA GLY A 213 -9.96 8.60 -18.77
C GLY A 213 -9.63 7.89 -17.46
N ASP A 214 -9.60 6.55 -17.45
CA ASP A 214 -9.18 5.77 -16.28
C ASP A 214 -7.68 5.56 -16.29
N ILE A 215 -7.07 5.44 -15.11
CA ILE A 215 -5.68 5.00 -14.99
C ILE A 215 -5.60 3.52 -15.42
N ALA A 216 -4.84 3.24 -16.47
CA ALA A 216 -4.59 1.88 -16.93
C ALA A 216 -3.46 1.23 -16.11
N TYR A 217 -2.38 1.96 -15.91
CA TYR A 217 -1.26 1.52 -15.08
C TYR A 217 -0.40 2.70 -14.61
N ILE A 218 0.40 2.46 -13.58
CA ILE A 218 1.33 3.43 -12.99
C ILE A 218 2.70 2.78 -12.94
N THR A 219 3.73 3.48 -13.41
CA THR A 219 5.11 2.98 -13.41
C THR A 219 6.01 3.89 -12.59
N SER A 220 6.83 3.32 -11.72
CA SER A 220 7.83 4.03 -10.94
C SER A 220 9.18 3.34 -10.99
N HIS A 221 10.26 4.13 -10.97
CA HIS A 221 11.64 3.67 -10.80
C HIS A 221 12.13 3.90 -9.36
N ASP A 222 11.31 4.43 -8.47
CA ASP A 222 11.66 4.74 -7.09
C ASP A 222 11.22 3.64 -6.12
N LYS A 223 11.45 2.39 -6.52
CA LYS A 223 11.21 1.23 -5.66
C LYS A 223 12.46 0.38 -5.52
N TYR A 224 12.72 -0.02 -4.28
CA TYR A 224 13.82 -0.93 -3.98
C TYR A 224 13.27 -2.34 -3.75
N ARG A 225 13.88 -3.29 -4.40
CA ARG A 225 13.64 -4.71 -4.24
C ARG A 225 14.76 -5.31 -3.40
N ASP A 226 14.42 -6.13 -2.40
CA ASP A 226 15.41 -6.95 -1.70
C ASP A 226 15.88 -8.07 -2.63
N PHE A 227 17.17 -8.08 -2.90
CA PHE A 227 17.84 -9.12 -3.65
C PHE A 227 19.02 -9.65 -2.84
N LYS A 228 18.84 -10.82 -2.19
CA LYS A 228 19.87 -11.52 -1.41
C LYS A 228 20.53 -10.66 -0.31
N GLY A 229 19.73 -9.77 0.33
CA GLY A 229 20.21 -8.90 1.41
C GLY A 229 20.81 -7.57 0.95
N SER A 230 20.79 -7.26 -0.34
CA SER A 230 21.02 -5.91 -0.91
C SER A 230 19.70 -5.34 -1.44
N PHE A 231 19.62 -4.00 -1.50
CA PHE A 231 18.47 -3.32 -2.09
C PHE A 231 18.86 -2.77 -3.46
N GLU A 232 18.11 -3.18 -4.48
CA GLU A 232 18.31 -2.72 -5.86
C GLU A 232 17.09 -1.93 -6.33
N LYS A 233 17.32 -0.78 -6.95
CA LYS A 233 16.26 -0.02 -7.60
C LYS A 233 15.82 -0.75 -8.87
N GLU A 234 14.53 -1.06 -8.93
CA GLU A 234 13.92 -1.73 -10.07
C GLU A 234 12.68 -1.00 -10.53
N GLN A 235 12.40 -1.06 -11.81
CA GLN A 235 11.15 -0.55 -12.35
C GLN A 235 9.98 -1.39 -11.80
N PHE A 236 8.90 -0.70 -11.44
CA PHE A 236 7.73 -1.29 -10.82
C PHE A 236 6.46 -0.76 -11.46
N THR A 237 5.55 -1.64 -11.84
CA THR A 237 4.27 -1.28 -12.46
C THR A 237 3.11 -1.77 -11.62
N LEU A 238 2.12 -0.88 -11.45
CA LEU A 238 0.82 -1.17 -10.85
C LEU A 238 -0.24 -1.09 -11.96
N HIS A 239 -0.79 -2.22 -12.38
CA HIS A 239 -1.91 -2.27 -13.32
C HIS A 239 -3.23 -2.09 -12.59
N CYS A 240 -4.13 -1.28 -13.16
CA CYS A 240 -5.43 -0.93 -12.59
C CYS A 240 -6.55 -1.55 -13.44
N LYS A 241 -7.50 -2.24 -12.79
CA LYS A 241 -8.60 -2.93 -13.47
C LYS A 241 -9.90 -2.81 -12.68
N ASN A 242 -11.01 -3.06 -13.33
CA ASN A 242 -12.34 -3.23 -12.73
C ASN A 242 -12.75 -2.05 -11.83
N TYR A 243 -12.94 -0.88 -12.45
CA TYR A 243 -13.35 0.34 -11.75
C TYR A 243 -14.75 0.21 -11.14
N GLN A 244 -14.88 0.52 -9.85
CA GLN A 244 -16.12 0.45 -9.07
C GLN A 244 -16.30 1.69 -8.22
N VAL A 245 -17.53 1.94 -7.79
CA VAL A 245 -17.86 3.06 -6.91
C VAL A 245 -17.96 2.58 -5.46
N PHE A 246 -17.17 3.20 -4.57
CA PHE A 246 -17.22 3.02 -3.12
C PHE A 246 -17.52 4.38 -2.47
N GLN A 247 -18.59 4.47 -1.71
CA GLN A 247 -18.98 5.74 -1.04
C GLN A 247 -18.91 6.98 -1.96
N HIS A 248 -19.49 6.87 -3.16
CA HIS A 248 -19.51 7.92 -4.18
C HIS A 248 -18.17 8.25 -4.86
N ILE A 249 -17.14 7.48 -4.64
CA ILE A 249 -15.82 7.62 -5.28
C ILE A 249 -15.55 6.42 -6.18
N ARG A 250 -15.17 6.70 -7.43
CA ARG A 250 -14.88 5.69 -8.44
C ARG A 250 -13.38 5.38 -8.47
N ILE A 251 -13.03 4.12 -8.19
CA ILE A 251 -11.63 3.66 -8.09
C ILE A 251 -11.44 2.30 -8.76
N PRO A 252 -10.20 1.91 -9.13
CA PRO A 252 -9.90 0.54 -9.54
C PRO A 252 -10.06 -0.40 -8.34
N SER A 253 -10.95 -1.38 -8.46
CA SER A 253 -11.17 -2.38 -7.41
C SER A 253 -10.18 -3.54 -7.47
N GLU A 254 -9.52 -3.75 -8.59
CA GLU A 254 -8.52 -4.79 -8.81
C GLU A 254 -7.21 -4.18 -9.31
N VAL A 255 -6.11 -4.65 -8.74
CA VAL A 255 -4.75 -4.21 -9.10
C VAL A 255 -3.81 -5.40 -9.20
N GLU A 256 -2.80 -5.26 -10.06
CA GLU A 256 -1.73 -6.22 -10.22
C GLU A 256 -0.37 -5.51 -10.08
N PHE A 257 0.46 -6.01 -9.18
CA PHE A 257 1.79 -5.50 -8.89
C PHE A 257 2.86 -6.30 -9.63
N VAL A 258 3.68 -5.61 -10.41
CA VAL A 258 4.68 -6.21 -11.29
C VAL A 258 6.04 -5.55 -11.10
N TRP A 259 7.07 -6.33 -10.84
CA TRP A 259 8.45 -5.92 -11.02
C TRP A 259 8.86 -6.11 -12.48
N ASN A 260 9.29 -5.05 -13.13
CA ASN A 260 9.78 -5.10 -14.50
C ASN A 260 11.29 -5.36 -14.48
N LEU A 261 11.65 -6.62 -14.42
CA LEU A 261 13.05 -7.05 -14.34
C LEU A 261 13.67 -7.16 -15.74
N GLU A 262 14.97 -7.04 -15.83
CA GLU A 262 15.73 -7.05 -17.11
C GLU A 262 15.37 -8.23 -18.01
N LYS A 263 15.17 -9.43 -17.43
CA LYS A 263 14.94 -10.65 -18.22
C LYS A 263 13.47 -10.93 -18.48
N GLN A 264 12.59 -10.60 -17.53
CA GLN A 264 11.14 -10.83 -17.65
C GLN A 264 10.39 -10.13 -16.52
N ASP A 265 9.14 -9.80 -16.77
CA ASP A 265 8.24 -9.25 -15.77
C ASP A 265 7.91 -10.27 -14.68
N PHE A 266 7.91 -9.80 -13.43
CA PHE A 266 7.54 -10.59 -12.27
C PHE A 266 6.27 -10.04 -11.62
N SER A 267 5.09 -10.57 -12.04
CA SER A 267 3.85 -10.33 -11.33
C SER A 267 3.90 -11.04 -9.98
N TYR A 268 3.92 -10.30 -8.88
CA TYR A 268 4.06 -10.88 -7.54
C TYR A 268 2.85 -10.73 -6.65
N GLY A 269 1.89 -9.87 -7.01
CA GLY A 269 0.69 -9.64 -6.21
C GLY A 269 -0.50 -9.22 -7.06
N LYS A 270 -1.67 -9.83 -6.81
CA LYS A 270 -2.95 -9.47 -7.41
C LYS A 270 -3.94 -9.25 -6.30
N PHE A 271 -4.47 -8.03 -6.17
CA PHE A 271 -5.31 -7.65 -5.04
C PHE A 271 -6.63 -7.11 -5.52
N LYS A 272 -7.67 -7.39 -4.74
CA LYS A 272 -9.01 -6.89 -4.93
C LYS A 272 -9.51 -6.22 -3.66
N ILE A 273 -10.06 -5.01 -3.80
CA ILE A 273 -10.73 -4.29 -2.71
C ILE A 273 -12.09 -4.95 -2.45
N THR A 274 -12.32 -5.35 -1.22
CA THR A 274 -13.60 -5.95 -0.79
C THR A 274 -14.43 -5.00 0.07
N SER A 275 -13.79 -4.01 0.70
CA SER A 275 -14.44 -2.97 1.48
C SER A 275 -13.55 -1.74 1.51
N LEU A 276 -14.16 -0.56 1.45
CA LEU A 276 -13.46 0.71 1.54
C LEU A 276 -14.37 1.72 2.23
N THR A 277 -13.82 2.44 3.21
CA THR A 277 -14.50 3.51 3.94
C THR A 277 -13.62 4.75 3.96
N TYR A 278 -14.26 5.92 3.79
CA TYR A 278 -13.60 7.21 3.84
C TYR A 278 -14.12 8.03 5.03
N GLU A 279 -13.22 8.82 5.61
CA GLU A 279 -13.54 9.91 6.56
C GLU A 279 -13.25 11.23 5.81
N PHE A 280 -14.26 12.15 5.84
CA PHE A 280 -14.27 13.42 5.11
C PHE A 280 -14.19 14.61 6.08
#